data_12a29d9e016b301ef43c5d221b5bc2f7
#
_entry.id   12a29d9e016b301ef43c5d221b5bc2f7
#
_cell.length_a   1.000
_cell.length_b   1.000
_cell.length_c   1.000
_cell.angle_alpha   90.00
_cell.angle_beta   90.00
_cell.angle_gamma   90.00
#
_symmetry.space_group_name_H-M   'P 1'
#
loop_
_entity.id
_entity.type
_entity.pdbx_description
1 polymer ?
#
loop_
_entity_poly.entity_id
_entity_poly.type
_entity_poly.pdbx_seq_one_letter_code
_entity_poly.pdbx_strand_id
1 'polypeptide(L)'
;MTREAASSNKAVKSQKPDDVDDRWRHGNIGRLLSNALRHFEARVIELLAQAGHTESTAMHINATRHLDIEGTRLTDMAQRAAVTKQSMSELVAQLETLGIVARKLDPLDGRARIVYFTPQGLVWLKDFRDAVRQAEKEMARNIGVDSLRSVKAALRWYGPPEK
;
A
#
# COMPACT_ATOMS: atom_id res chain seq x y z
N MET A 1 5.73 31.95 -63.76
CA MET A 1 5.56 32.70 -62.50
C MET A 1 5.15 31.68 -61.45
N THR A 2 6.10 31.12 -60.74
CA THR A 2 5.89 30.07 -59.75
C THR A 2 6.25 30.63 -58.37
N ARG A 3 5.26 30.73 -57.45
CA ARG A 3 5.48 31.21 -56.08
C ARG A 3 5.84 30.02 -55.21
N GLU A 4 7.05 30.05 -54.72
CA GLU A 4 7.53 29.22 -53.63
C GLU A 4 6.83 29.59 -52.32
N ALA A 5 6.17 28.62 -51.68
CA ALA A 5 5.64 28.74 -50.34
C ALA A 5 6.69 28.21 -49.34
N ALA A 6 7.39 29.16 -48.71
CA ALA A 6 8.32 28.85 -47.63
C ALA A 6 7.53 28.39 -46.37
N SER A 7 7.62 27.11 -46.06
CA SER A 7 7.11 26.53 -44.81
C SER A 7 8.02 26.93 -43.65
N SER A 8 7.56 27.87 -42.83
CA SER A 8 8.23 28.28 -41.58
C SER A 8 7.94 27.25 -40.47
N ASN A 9 8.83 26.29 -40.36
CA ASN A 9 8.81 25.36 -39.24
C ASN A 9 9.41 26.06 -37.99
N LYS A 10 8.58 26.78 -37.24
CA LYS A 10 8.95 27.32 -35.92
C LYS A 10 9.10 26.18 -34.94
N ALA A 11 10.33 25.76 -34.70
CA ALA A 11 10.69 24.87 -33.59
C ALA A 11 10.20 25.51 -32.28
N VAL A 12 9.23 24.88 -31.63
CA VAL A 12 8.81 25.21 -30.27
C VAL A 12 9.97 24.88 -29.35
N LYS A 13 10.78 25.89 -29.01
CA LYS A 13 11.78 25.77 -27.95
C LYS A 13 11.00 25.46 -26.66
N SER A 14 11.21 24.28 -26.10
CA SER A 14 10.76 23.94 -24.72
C SER A 14 11.46 24.92 -23.76
N GLN A 15 10.76 25.98 -23.40
CA GLN A 15 11.17 26.82 -22.28
C GLN A 15 11.05 25.94 -21.03
N LYS A 16 12.18 25.57 -20.42
CA LYS A 16 12.19 25.22 -19.00
C LYS A 16 11.57 26.41 -18.26
N PRO A 17 10.60 26.21 -17.41
CA PRO A 17 10.09 27.27 -16.56
C PRO A 17 11.19 27.61 -15.54
N ASP A 18 12.03 28.59 -15.84
CA ASP A 18 13.16 29.01 -14.99
C ASP A 18 12.73 29.66 -13.67
N ASP A 19 11.43 29.71 -13.36
CA ASP A 19 10.87 30.43 -12.21
C ASP A 19 9.89 29.60 -11.34
N VAL A 20 9.92 28.28 -11.46
CA VAL A 20 9.09 27.41 -10.58
C VAL A 20 9.94 26.92 -9.43
N ASP A 21 9.73 27.50 -8.23
CA ASP A 21 10.31 26.94 -6.99
C ASP A 21 9.66 25.57 -6.71
N ASP A 22 10.38 24.50 -7.00
CA ASP A 22 9.93 23.12 -6.79
C ASP A 22 10.42 22.50 -5.48
N ARG A 23 11.16 23.24 -4.64
CA ARG A 23 11.74 22.76 -3.39
C ARG A 23 10.71 22.20 -2.43
N TRP A 24 9.48 22.79 -2.40
CA TRP A 24 8.37 22.31 -1.59
C TRP A 24 7.95 20.86 -1.95
N ARG A 25 8.18 20.42 -3.20
CA ARG A 25 7.84 19.06 -3.67
C ARG A 25 8.68 17.99 -2.96
N HIS A 26 9.86 18.33 -2.47
CA HIS A 26 10.79 17.40 -1.86
C HIS A 26 10.64 17.32 -0.33
N GLY A 27 10.20 18.39 0.33
CA GLY A 27 10.14 18.51 1.78
C GLY A 27 8.74 18.50 2.39
N ASN A 28 7.67 18.38 1.58
CA ASN A 28 6.32 18.37 2.13
C ASN A 28 6.00 17.06 2.87
N ILE A 29 5.12 17.16 3.86
CA ILE A 29 4.77 16.04 4.75
C ILE A 29 4.22 14.82 4.00
N GLY A 30 3.45 15.01 2.93
CA GLY A 30 2.89 13.90 2.14
C GLY A 30 4.01 13.06 1.51
N ARG A 31 5.05 13.71 0.97
CA ARG A 31 6.21 13.03 0.41
C ARG A 31 7.04 12.32 1.47
N LEU A 32 7.23 12.97 2.63
CA LEU A 32 7.95 12.36 3.75
C LEU A 32 7.24 11.11 4.26
N LEU A 33 5.92 11.18 4.45
CA LEU A 33 5.10 10.02 4.84
C LEU A 33 5.16 8.89 3.81
N SER A 34 5.03 9.21 2.53
CA SER A 34 5.11 8.22 1.44
C SER A 34 6.48 7.54 1.39
N ASN A 35 7.57 8.29 1.55
CA ASN A 35 8.92 7.74 1.56
C ASN A 35 9.14 6.87 2.80
N ALA A 36 8.72 7.32 3.97
CA ALA A 36 8.84 6.57 5.22
C ALA A 36 8.04 5.26 5.16
N LEU A 37 6.81 5.30 4.64
CA LEU A 37 5.98 4.11 4.47
C LEU A 37 6.63 3.09 3.54
N ARG A 38 7.11 3.51 2.37
CA ARG A 38 7.81 2.61 1.43
C ARG A 38 9.06 1.97 2.04
N HIS A 39 9.85 2.74 2.77
CA HIS A 39 11.03 2.22 3.46
C HIS A 39 10.66 1.19 4.53
N PHE A 40 9.66 1.49 5.33
CA PHE A 40 9.13 0.59 6.37
C PHE A 40 8.56 -0.70 5.76
N GLU A 41 7.73 -0.60 4.72
CA GLU A 41 7.13 -1.76 4.05
C GLU A 41 8.19 -2.63 3.36
N ALA A 42 9.20 -2.04 2.73
CA ALA A 42 10.31 -2.79 2.15
C ALA A 42 11.02 -3.65 3.22
N ARG A 43 11.26 -3.07 4.40
CA ARG A 43 11.87 -3.82 5.51
C ARG A 43 10.97 -4.93 6.03
N VAL A 44 9.67 -4.71 6.15
CA VAL A 44 8.71 -5.74 6.54
C VAL A 44 8.68 -6.89 5.54
N ILE A 45 8.72 -6.60 4.23
CA ILE A 45 8.77 -7.61 3.16
C ILE A 45 10.05 -8.46 3.26
N GLU A 46 11.21 -7.83 3.50
CA GLU A 46 12.48 -8.57 3.71
C GLU A 46 12.37 -9.54 4.90
N LEU A 47 11.77 -9.09 6.01
CA LEU A 47 11.57 -9.91 7.21
C LEU A 47 10.58 -11.06 6.95
N LEU A 48 9.51 -10.82 6.19
CA LEU A 48 8.58 -11.86 5.74
C LEU A 48 9.29 -12.88 4.84
N ALA A 49 10.15 -12.43 3.92
CA ALA A 49 10.93 -13.33 3.08
C ALA A 49 11.88 -14.22 3.90
N GLN A 50 12.51 -13.66 4.95
CA GLN A 50 13.34 -14.43 5.90
C GLN A 50 12.53 -15.46 6.69
N ALA A 51 11.23 -15.20 6.93
CA ALA A 51 10.30 -16.14 7.54
C ALA A 51 9.73 -17.19 6.56
N GLY A 52 10.16 -17.17 5.28
CA GLY A 52 9.72 -18.12 4.25
C GLY A 52 8.62 -17.61 3.32
N HIS A 53 8.17 -16.35 3.48
CA HIS A 53 7.09 -15.75 2.67
C HIS A 53 7.67 -14.88 1.54
N THR A 54 8.45 -15.46 0.65
CA THR A 54 9.22 -14.75 -0.41
C THR A 54 8.34 -14.06 -1.46
N GLU A 55 7.10 -14.52 -1.65
CA GLU A 55 6.15 -13.98 -2.63
C GLU A 55 5.31 -12.81 -2.08
N SER A 56 5.52 -12.42 -0.81
CA SER A 56 4.77 -11.31 -0.20
C SER A 56 5.18 -9.98 -0.80
N THR A 57 4.18 -9.14 -1.12
CA THR A 57 4.37 -7.81 -1.70
C THR A 57 3.64 -6.75 -0.87
N ALA A 58 3.98 -5.46 -1.07
CA ALA A 58 3.26 -4.35 -0.45
C ALA A 58 1.76 -4.34 -0.80
N MET A 59 1.40 -4.79 -2.01
CA MET A 59 0.00 -4.89 -2.43
C MET A 59 -0.76 -5.96 -1.64
N HIS A 60 -0.12 -7.11 -1.37
CA HIS A 60 -0.68 -8.17 -0.52
C HIS A 60 -0.87 -7.69 0.92
N ILE A 61 0.13 -7.00 1.48
CA ILE A 61 0.05 -6.39 2.81
C ILE A 61 -1.11 -5.37 2.86
N ASN A 62 -1.22 -4.51 1.85
CA ASN A 62 -2.30 -3.52 1.80
C ASN A 62 -3.69 -4.19 1.73
N ALA A 63 -3.87 -5.20 0.90
CA ALA A 63 -5.15 -5.91 0.80
C ALA A 63 -5.53 -6.59 2.13
N THR A 64 -4.58 -7.24 2.82
CA THR A 64 -4.84 -7.94 4.09
C THR A 64 -5.12 -7.00 5.26
N ARG A 65 -4.70 -5.72 5.23
CA ARG A 65 -5.09 -4.70 6.22
C ARG A 65 -6.60 -4.45 6.29
N HIS A 66 -7.32 -4.75 5.22
CA HIS A 66 -8.77 -4.53 5.11
C HIS A 66 -9.59 -5.81 5.31
N LEU A 67 -8.91 -6.90 5.73
CA LEU A 67 -9.52 -8.19 5.98
C LEU A 67 -9.61 -8.46 7.49
N ASP A 68 -10.82 -8.55 8.00
CA ASP A 68 -11.09 -8.90 9.39
C ASP A 68 -10.85 -10.42 9.62
N ILE A 69 -10.55 -10.81 10.85
CA ILE A 69 -10.27 -12.22 11.20
C ILE A 69 -11.49 -13.12 10.94
N GLU A 70 -12.69 -12.61 11.20
CA GLU A 70 -13.96 -13.29 10.96
C GLU A 70 -14.31 -13.39 9.46
N GLY A 71 -13.56 -12.68 8.62
CA GLY A 71 -13.79 -12.54 7.20
C GLY A 71 -14.51 -11.24 6.84
N THR A 72 -14.31 -10.79 5.60
CA THR A 72 -14.84 -9.52 5.09
C THR A 72 -15.40 -9.72 3.69
N ARG A 73 -16.49 -9.07 3.36
CA ARG A 73 -17.01 -9.04 1.98
C ARG A 73 -15.97 -8.39 1.06
N LEU A 74 -15.80 -8.96 -0.13
CA LEU A 74 -14.87 -8.41 -1.14
C LEU A 74 -15.15 -6.94 -1.47
N THR A 75 -16.43 -6.55 -1.49
CA THR A 75 -16.87 -5.16 -1.73
C THR A 75 -16.43 -4.21 -0.63
N ASP A 76 -16.50 -4.67 0.61
CA ASP A 76 -16.13 -3.86 1.79
C ASP A 76 -14.60 -3.71 1.87
N MET A 77 -13.85 -4.76 1.53
CA MET A 77 -12.38 -4.65 1.37
C MET A 77 -12.01 -3.62 0.31
N ALA A 78 -12.66 -3.66 -0.86
CA ALA A 78 -12.41 -2.71 -1.95
C ALA A 78 -12.72 -1.25 -1.53
N GLN A 79 -13.85 -1.06 -0.85
CA GLN A 79 -14.25 0.25 -0.32
C GLN A 79 -13.27 0.78 0.72
N ARG A 80 -12.88 -0.04 1.71
CA ARG A 80 -11.90 0.33 2.75
C ARG A 80 -10.52 0.67 2.16
N ALA A 81 -10.12 -0.06 1.11
CA ALA A 81 -8.86 0.16 0.41
C ALA A 81 -8.89 1.30 -0.61
N ALA A 82 -10.06 1.92 -0.85
CA ALA A 82 -10.29 2.93 -1.88
C ALA A 82 -9.84 2.49 -3.29
N VAL A 83 -10.07 1.21 -3.63
CA VAL A 83 -9.80 0.62 -4.94
C VAL A 83 -11.06 0.07 -5.58
N THR A 84 -10.99 -0.26 -6.88
CA THR A 84 -12.13 -0.90 -7.56
C THR A 84 -12.34 -2.34 -7.07
N LYS A 85 -13.59 -2.83 -7.14
CA LYS A 85 -13.91 -4.24 -6.84
C LYS A 85 -13.09 -5.20 -7.70
N GLN A 86 -12.83 -4.84 -8.97
CA GLN A 86 -12.01 -5.65 -9.88
C GLN A 86 -10.57 -5.73 -9.37
N SER A 87 -9.93 -4.60 -9.07
CA SER A 87 -8.56 -4.58 -8.56
C SER A 87 -8.43 -5.37 -7.24
N MET A 88 -9.39 -5.22 -6.33
CA MET A 88 -9.40 -6.01 -5.10
C MET A 88 -9.59 -7.50 -5.39
N SER A 89 -10.42 -7.86 -6.37
CA SER A 89 -10.63 -9.26 -6.75
C SER A 89 -9.36 -9.90 -7.31
N GLU A 90 -8.57 -9.16 -8.09
CA GLU A 90 -7.28 -9.60 -8.61
C GLU A 90 -6.25 -9.82 -7.48
N LEU A 91 -6.17 -8.88 -6.53
CA LEU A 91 -5.30 -9.03 -5.35
C LEU A 91 -5.69 -10.24 -4.48
N VAL A 92 -6.97 -10.43 -4.25
CA VAL A 92 -7.48 -11.60 -3.50
C VAL A 92 -7.18 -12.89 -4.24
N ALA A 93 -7.27 -12.93 -5.59
CA ALA A 93 -6.89 -14.10 -6.37
C ALA A 93 -5.39 -14.45 -6.22
N GLN A 94 -4.51 -13.45 -6.17
CA GLN A 94 -3.08 -13.67 -5.89
C GLN A 94 -2.88 -14.24 -4.47
N LEU A 95 -3.55 -13.67 -3.47
CA LEU A 95 -3.49 -14.16 -2.09
C LEU A 95 -4.06 -15.59 -1.93
N GLU A 96 -5.07 -15.97 -2.74
CA GLU A 96 -5.58 -17.35 -2.82
C GLU A 96 -4.53 -18.30 -3.40
N THR A 97 -3.83 -17.89 -4.47
CA THR A 97 -2.74 -18.68 -5.07
C THR A 97 -1.62 -18.93 -4.05
N LEU A 98 -1.34 -17.96 -3.18
CA LEU A 98 -0.37 -18.10 -2.07
C LEU A 98 -0.93 -18.91 -0.89
N GLY A 99 -2.18 -19.32 -0.93
CA GLY A 99 -2.84 -20.04 0.16
C GLY A 99 -3.11 -19.19 1.41
N ILE A 100 -2.97 -17.86 1.34
CA ILE A 100 -3.14 -16.94 2.48
C ILE A 100 -4.62 -16.73 2.79
N VAL A 101 -5.45 -16.57 1.76
CA VAL A 101 -6.89 -16.38 1.90
C VAL A 101 -7.68 -17.37 1.07
N ALA A 102 -8.97 -17.47 1.36
CA ALA A 102 -9.94 -18.19 0.52
C ALA A 102 -11.25 -17.41 0.49
N ARG A 103 -12.13 -17.74 -0.48
CA ARG A 103 -13.48 -17.16 -0.61
C ARG A 103 -14.54 -18.19 -0.30
N LYS A 104 -15.61 -17.75 0.34
CA LYS A 104 -16.84 -18.51 0.52
C LYS A 104 -18.05 -17.69 0.12
N LEU A 105 -19.18 -18.34 -0.13
CA LEU A 105 -20.46 -17.66 -0.30
C LEU A 105 -20.86 -16.96 1.00
N ASP A 106 -21.40 -15.76 0.89
CA ASP A 106 -22.04 -15.11 2.02
C ASP A 106 -23.36 -15.85 2.34
N PRO A 107 -23.54 -16.38 3.56
CA PRO A 107 -24.77 -17.08 3.92
C PRO A 107 -26.02 -16.20 3.89
N LEU A 108 -25.85 -14.86 3.95
CA LEU A 108 -26.94 -13.89 3.94
C LEU A 108 -27.22 -13.33 2.53
N ASP A 109 -26.27 -13.47 1.60
CA ASP A 109 -26.38 -13.00 0.23
C ASP A 109 -25.58 -13.91 -0.72
N GLY A 110 -26.24 -14.86 -1.33
CA GLY A 110 -25.61 -15.83 -2.25
C GLY A 110 -24.89 -15.23 -3.46
N ARG A 111 -25.05 -13.93 -3.73
CA ARG A 111 -24.32 -13.19 -4.77
C ARG A 111 -23.01 -12.58 -4.27
N ALA A 112 -22.85 -12.47 -2.94
CA ALA A 112 -21.67 -11.92 -2.31
C ALA A 112 -20.64 -13.00 -1.99
N ARG A 113 -19.38 -12.60 -1.90
CA ARG A 113 -18.25 -13.44 -1.48
C ARG A 113 -17.62 -12.85 -0.24
N ILE A 114 -17.42 -13.66 0.78
CA ILE A 114 -16.64 -13.37 1.97
C ILE A 114 -15.22 -13.92 1.76
N VAL A 115 -14.22 -13.08 1.91
CA VAL A 115 -12.80 -13.42 1.97
C VAL A 115 -12.44 -13.69 3.41
N TYR A 116 -11.64 -14.71 3.68
CA TYR A 116 -11.20 -15.06 5.04
C TYR A 116 -9.78 -15.65 5.00
N PHE A 117 -9.04 -15.54 6.09
CA PHE A 117 -7.74 -16.17 6.23
C PHE A 117 -7.86 -17.70 6.31
N THR A 118 -7.04 -18.41 5.55
CA THR A 118 -6.86 -19.86 5.71
C THR A 118 -6.04 -20.15 6.96
N PRO A 119 -5.93 -21.41 7.42
CA PRO A 119 -4.96 -21.78 8.47
C PRO A 119 -3.53 -21.36 8.16
N GLN A 120 -3.07 -21.49 6.89
CA GLN A 120 -1.78 -21.00 6.42
C GLN A 120 -1.71 -19.46 6.45
N GLY A 121 -2.81 -18.80 6.09
CA GLY A 121 -2.91 -17.34 6.16
C GLY A 121 -2.83 -16.80 7.59
N LEU A 122 -3.33 -17.52 8.57
CA LEU A 122 -3.17 -17.15 9.99
C LEU A 122 -1.71 -17.28 10.46
N VAL A 123 -0.97 -18.26 9.95
CA VAL A 123 0.49 -18.37 10.18
C VAL A 123 1.19 -17.17 9.54
N TRP A 124 0.90 -16.88 8.26
CA TRP A 124 1.42 -15.70 7.58
C TRP A 124 1.12 -14.39 8.35
N LEU A 125 -0.09 -14.24 8.86
CA LEU A 125 -0.50 -13.05 9.63
C LEU A 125 0.30 -12.91 10.94
N LYS A 126 0.62 -14.04 11.62
CA LYS A 126 1.49 -14.05 12.79
C LYS A 126 2.90 -13.58 12.42
N ASP A 127 3.48 -14.10 11.35
CA ASP A 127 4.82 -13.75 10.92
C ASP A 127 4.88 -12.29 10.41
N PHE A 128 3.83 -11.82 9.75
CA PHE A 128 3.67 -10.41 9.39
C PHE A 128 3.65 -9.49 10.61
N ARG A 129 2.91 -9.84 11.67
CA ARG A 129 2.91 -9.10 12.94
C ARG A 129 4.32 -9.03 13.54
N ASP A 130 5.04 -10.14 13.54
CA ASP A 130 6.38 -10.22 14.11
C ASP A 130 7.40 -9.44 13.27
N ALA A 131 7.26 -9.44 11.93
CA ALA A 131 8.02 -8.59 11.01
C ALA A 131 7.77 -7.10 11.26
N VAL A 132 6.51 -6.69 11.42
CA VAL A 132 6.15 -5.29 11.76
C VAL A 132 6.79 -4.88 13.08
N ARG A 133 6.70 -5.71 14.12
CA ARG A 133 7.31 -5.43 15.42
C ARG A 133 8.83 -5.27 15.34
N GLN A 134 9.48 -6.09 14.52
CA GLN A 134 10.92 -6.00 14.32
C GLN A 134 11.29 -4.73 13.55
N ALA A 135 10.59 -4.38 12.48
CA ALA A 135 10.78 -3.15 11.73
C ALA A 135 10.56 -1.89 12.62
N GLU A 136 9.54 -1.91 13.50
CA GLU A 136 9.32 -0.83 14.47
C GLU A 136 10.49 -0.69 15.48
N LYS A 137 11.07 -1.81 15.94
CA LYS A 137 12.26 -1.77 16.82
C LYS A 137 13.46 -1.17 16.10
N GLU A 138 13.67 -1.51 14.84
CA GLU A 138 14.76 -0.96 14.03
C GLU A 138 14.54 0.54 13.78
N MET A 139 13.32 0.95 13.46
CA MET A 139 12.94 2.37 13.35
C MET A 139 13.21 3.12 14.66
N ALA A 140 12.82 2.55 15.81
CA ALA A 140 13.07 3.17 17.12
C ALA A 140 14.57 3.35 17.42
N ARG A 141 15.45 2.45 16.96
CA ARG A 141 16.90 2.60 17.09
C ARG A 141 17.43 3.78 16.27
N ASN A 142 16.83 4.05 15.10
CA ASN A 142 17.28 5.11 14.19
C ASN A 142 16.76 6.49 14.60
N ILE A 143 15.51 6.62 15.04
CA ILE A 143 14.90 7.94 15.33
C ILE A 143 14.68 8.18 16.83
N GLY A 144 14.93 7.20 17.69
CA GLY A 144 14.64 7.25 19.13
C GLY A 144 13.22 6.75 19.46
N VAL A 145 13.09 6.13 20.63
CA VAL A 145 11.83 5.54 21.12
C VAL A 145 10.75 6.60 21.32
N ASP A 146 11.12 7.76 21.88
CA ASP A 146 10.17 8.84 22.15
C ASP A 146 9.70 9.53 20.87
N SER A 147 10.58 9.69 19.88
CA SER A 147 10.20 10.20 18.56
C SER A 147 9.21 9.27 17.88
N LEU A 148 9.48 7.96 17.89
CA LEU A 148 8.52 6.99 17.32
C LEU A 148 7.17 7.02 18.03
N ARG A 149 7.16 7.15 19.36
CA ARG A 149 5.92 7.27 20.16
C ARG A 149 5.13 8.51 19.74
N SER A 150 5.80 9.65 19.61
CA SER A 150 5.19 10.93 19.19
C SER A 150 4.63 10.85 17.77
N VAL A 151 5.37 10.26 16.83
CA VAL A 151 4.91 10.02 15.45
C VAL A 151 3.66 9.14 15.44
N LYS A 152 3.65 8.01 16.16
CA LYS A 152 2.47 7.13 16.25
C LYS A 152 1.26 7.85 16.83
N ALA A 153 1.43 8.66 17.87
CA ALA A 153 0.37 9.44 18.48
C ALA A 153 -0.19 10.50 17.51
N ALA A 154 0.69 11.23 16.84
CA ALA A 154 0.30 12.26 15.87
C ALA A 154 -0.46 11.67 14.68
N LEU A 155 -0.01 10.53 14.13
CA LEU A 155 -0.65 9.85 13.00
C LEU A 155 -2.03 9.29 13.38
N ARG A 156 -2.19 8.75 14.59
CA ARG A 156 -3.52 8.30 15.07
C ARG A 156 -4.51 9.45 15.19
N TRP A 157 -4.05 10.61 15.66
CA TRP A 157 -4.90 11.78 15.78
C TRP A 157 -5.28 12.39 14.43
N TYR A 158 -4.33 12.39 13.48
CA TYR A 158 -4.53 12.97 12.14
C TYR A 158 -5.28 12.03 11.18
N GLY A 159 -5.12 10.73 11.33
CA GLY A 159 -5.76 9.72 10.48
C GLY A 159 -7.27 9.60 10.74
N PRO A 160 -8.03 8.94 9.84
CA PRO A 160 -9.41 8.59 10.10
C PRO A 160 -9.48 7.67 11.33
N PRO A 161 -10.56 7.71 12.12
CA PRO A 161 -10.73 6.84 13.29
C PRO A 161 -10.61 5.37 12.86
N GLU A 162 -9.78 4.61 13.59
CA GLU A 162 -9.75 3.14 13.47
C GLU A 162 -11.12 2.59 13.87
N LYS A 163 -11.70 1.71 13.04
CA LYS A 163 -12.98 1.05 13.34
C LYS A 163 -12.79 -0.06 14.35
#